data_81ebb1830ea1002e0691004925bf5803
#
_entry.id   81ebb1830ea1002e0691004925bf5803
#
_cell.length_a   1.000
_cell.length_b   1.000
_cell.length_c   1.000
_cell.angle_alpha   90.00
_cell.angle_beta   90.00
_cell.angle_gamma   90.00
#
_symmetry.space_group_name_H-M   'P 1'
#
loop_
_entity.id
_entity.type
_entity.pdbx_description
1 polymer ?
#
loop_
_entity_poly.entity_id
_entity_poly.type
_entity_poly.pdbx_seq_one_letter_code
_entity_poly.pdbx_strand_id
1 'polypeptide(L)'
;MINEKYKDEFKIIIAPGPNEINDASILNVLCILDNGKALNISQLSSLIKNSSFVIANDTGPAHIAAHLGCRGLALFGSHTSAYKVNIETENFKAIQVSDLSKLSAQKVFEKLNNSLELYK
;
A
#
# COMPACT_ATOMS: atom_id res chain seq x y z
N MET A 1 -8.79 0.28 11.66
CA MET A 1 -9.67 -0.48 10.73
C MET A 1 -9.03 -1.79 10.25
N ILE A 2 -7.97 -1.69 9.48
CA ILE A 2 -7.34 -2.89 8.89
C ILE A 2 -6.77 -3.79 9.97
N ASN A 3 -6.03 -3.23 10.92
CA ASN A 3 -5.39 -3.99 11.99
C ASN A 3 -6.44 -4.71 12.85
N GLU A 4 -7.53 -4.05 13.16
CA GLU A 4 -8.59 -4.66 13.97
C GLU A 4 -9.25 -5.85 13.29
N LYS A 5 -9.50 -5.75 11.99
CA LYS A 5 -10.16 -6.81 11.23
C LYS A 5 -9.23 -7.97 10.86
N TYR A 6 -7.99 -7.67 10.48
CA TYR A 6 -7.09 -8.66 9.87
C TYR A 6 -5.92 -9.10 10.73
N LYS A 7 -5.76 -8.60 11.94
CA LYS A 7 -4.60 -8.90 12.80
C LYS A 7 -4.39 -10.40 13.05
N ASP A 8 -5.46 -11.18 13.02
CA ASP A 8 -5.37 -12.63 13.25
C ASP A 8 -5.14 -13.42 11.96
N GLU A 9 -5.36 -12.80 10.79
CA GLU A 9 -5.15 -13.44 9.49
C GLU A 9 -3.84 -13.00 8.83
N PHE A 10 -3.44 -11.75 9.05
CA PHE A 10 -2.28 -11.14 8.41
C PHE A 10 -1.43 -10.40 9.42
N LYS A 11 -0.13 -10.44 9.19
CA LYS A 11 0.81 -9.55 9.88
C LYS A 11 0.80 -8.22 9.14
N ILE A 12 0.34 -7.16 9.81
CA ILE A 12 0.24 -5.84 9.21
C ILE A 12 1.50 -5.04 9.54
N ILE A 13 2.17 -4.54 8.51
CA ILE A 13 3.40 -3.78 8.65
C ILE A 13 3.32 -2.50 7.82
N ILE A 14 4.16 -1.53 8.17
CA ILE A 14 4.34 -0.32 7.40
C ILE A 14 5.82 -0.11 7.12
N ALA A 15 6.16 0.27 5.88
CA ALA A 15 7.51 0.63 5.50
C ALA A 15 7.50 2.10 5.05
N PRO A 16 7.74 3.04 5.99
CA PRO A 16 7.63 4.47 5.69
C PRO A 16 8.81 4.98 4.85
N GLY A 17 8.56 6.00 4.03
CA GLY A 17 9.62 6.75 3.39
C GLY A 17 10.41 7.59 4.39
N PRO A 18 11.54 8.21 3.98
CA PRO A 18 12.42 8.93 4.91
C PRO A 18 11.74 10.07 5.67
N ASN A 19 10.77 10.72 5.05
CA ASN A 19 10.07 11.86 5.66
C ASN A 19 8.81 11.47 6.42
N GLU A 20 8.51 10.18 6.51
CA GLU A 20 7.26 9.66 7.08
C GLU A 20 7.47 8.81 8.33
N ILE A 21 8.74 8.63 8.76
CA ILE A 21 9.09 7.73 9.87
C ILE A 21 8.40 8.16 11.17
N ASN A 22 8.43 9.45 11.48
CA ASN A 22 7.82 9.96 12.71
C ASN A 22 6.31 9.76 12.73
N ASP A 23 5.65 10.03 11.60
CA ASP A 23 4.20 9.84 11.48
C ASP A 23 3.83 8.36 11.59
N ALA A 24 4.63 7.49 10.97
CA ALA A 24 4.40 6.05 11.03
C ALA A 24 4.60 5.48 12.42
N SER A 25 5.55 6.02 13.19
CA SER A 25 5.88 5.50 14.52
C SER A 25 4.75 5.63 15.54
N ILE A 26 3.80 6.54 15.31
CA ILE A 26 2.65 6.70 16.19
C ILE A 26 1.50 5.74 15.89
N LEU A 27 1.58 5.04 14.74
CA LEU A 27 0.59 4.03 14.39
C LEU A 27 0.88 2.74 15.17
N ASN A 28 -0.17 2.04 15.55
CA ASN A 28 -0.03 0.80 16.32
C ASN A 28 0.18 -0.40 15.39
N VAL A 29 1.20 -0.31 14.53
CA VAL A 29 1.60 -1.38 13.62
C VAL A 29 3.13 -1.45 13.59
N LEU A 30 3.65 -2.60 13.15
CA LEU A 30 5.10 -2.81 13.07
C LEU A 30 5.70 -1.97 11.94
N CYS A 31 6.65 -1.11 12.27
CA CYS A 31 7.42 -0.37 11.28
C CYS A 31 8.66 -1.15 10.88
N ILE A 32 8.88 -1.31 9.58
CA ILE A 32 10.07 -1.99 9.05
C ILE A 32 11.06 -0.93 8.61
N LEU A 33 12.20 -0.89 9.30
CA LEU A 33 13.27 0.08 9.05
C LEU A 33 14.62 -0.65 9.05
N ASP A 34 15.63 -0.02 8.44
CA ASP A 34 17.01 -0.48 8.48
C ASP A 34 17.81 0.45 9.38
N ASN A 35 18.10 0.00 10.60
CA ASN A 35 18.83 0.80 11.62
C ASN A 35 18.20 2.18 11.84
N GLY A 36 16.86 2.24 11.89
CA GLY A 36 16.11 3.47 12.12
C GLY A 36 15.91 4.33 10.87
N LYS A 37 16.37 3.86 9.71
CA LYS A 37 16.24 4.55 8.43
C LYS A 37 15.27 3.83 7.51
N ALA A 38 14.71 4.57 6.55
CA ALA A 38 13.87 3.97 5.53
C ALA A 38 14.63 2.90 4.76
N LEU A 39 13.91 1.86 4.32
CA LEU A 39 14.50 0.80 3.50
C LEU A 39 14.99 1.36 2.16
N ASN A 40 16.10 0.83 1.66
CA ASN A 40 16.55 1.14 0.30
C ASN A 40 15.66 0.40 -0.71
N ILE A 41 15.88 0.68 -2.00
CA ILE A 41 15.03 0.12 -3.05
C ILE A 41 15.09 -1.41 -3.11
N SER A 42 16.25 -2.00 -2.88
CA SER A 42 16.39 -3.46 -2.89
C SER A 42 15.68 -4.12 -1.72
N GLN A 43 15.80 -3.54 -0.53
CA GLN A 43 15.13 -4.01 0.67
C GLN A 43 13.61 -3.90 0.52
N LEU A 44 13.15 -2.76 0.03
CA LEU A 44 11.73 -2.50 -0.17
C LEU A 44 11.14 -3.45 -1.21
N SER A 45 11.83 -3.67 -2.31
CA SER A 45 11.39 -4.59 -3.37
C SER A 45 11.26 -6.02 -2.84
N SER A 46 12.20 -6.46 -2.02
CA SER A 46 12.15 -7.78 -1.40
C SER A 46 10.96 -7.91 -0.44
N LEU A 47 10.71 -6.89 0.36
CA LEU A 47 9.57 -6.87 1.27
C LEU A 47 8.26 -6.93 0.50
N ILE A 48 8.13 -6.13 -0.55
CA ILE A 48 6.93 -6.09 -1.39
C ILE A 48 6.70 -7.44 -2.06
N LYS A 49 7.74 -8.03 -2.64
CA LYS A 49 7.65 -9.33 -3.31
C LYS A 49 7.12 -10.43 -2.40
N ASN A 50 7.47 -10.37 -1.12
CA ASN A 50 7.08 -11.38 -0.13
C ASN A 50 5.81 -11.01 0.64
N SER A 51 5.13 -9.91 0.27
CA SER A 51 3.89 -9.48 0.91
C SER A 51 2.68 -10.15 0.25
N SER A 52 1.67 -10.44 1.05
CA SER A 52 0.41 -11.01 0.56
C SER A 52 -0.46 -9.96 -0.11
N PHE A 53 -0.38 -8.72 0.35
CA PHE A 53 -1.15 -7.60 -0.19
C PHE A 53 -0.44 -6.28 0.11
N VAL A 54 -0.45 -5.36 -0.85
CA VAL A 54 0.25 -4.07 -0.74
C VAL A 54 -0.75 -2.92 -0.93
N ILE A 55 -0.68 -1.92 -0.05
CA ILE A 55 -1.42 -0.66 -0.21
C ILE A 55 -0.38 0.45 -0.27
N ALA A 56 -0.42 1.25 -1.31
CA ALA A 56 0.54 2.34 -1.50
C ALA A 56 -0.11 3.52 -2.22
N ASN A 57 0.45 4.70 -1.98
CA ASN A 57 0.13 5.88 -2.80
C ASN A 57 0.76 5.71 -4.18
N ASP A 58 0.48 6.64 -5.09
CA ASP A 58 1.10 6.68 -6.43
C ASP A 58 2.58 7.08 -6.29
N THR A 59 3.41 6.09 -5.99
CA THR A 59 4.84 6.25 -5.73
C THR A 59 5.60 5.04 -6.30
N GLY A 60 6.92 5.06 -6.17
CA GLY A 60 7.78 3.94 -6.57
C GLY A 60 7.32 2.58 -6.04
N PRO A 61 7.00 2.47 -4.75
CA PRO A 61 6.53 1.19 -4.20
C PRO A 61 5.30 0.60 -4.89
N ALA A 62 4.34 1.44 -5.30
CA ALA A 62 3.16 0.96 -6.02
C ALA A 62 3.55 0.37 -7.39
N HIS A 63 4.45 1.04 -8.11
CA HIS A 63 4.94 0.54 -9.39
C HIS A 63 5.72 -0.76 -9.25
N ILE A 64 6.54 -0.87 -8.22
CA ILE A 64 7.28 -2.10 -7.92
C ILE A 64 6.29 -3.25 -7.67
N ALA A 65 5.28 -3.03 -6.84
CA ALA A 65 4.29 -4.05 -6.52
C ALA A 65 3.54 -4.52 -7.79
N ALA A 66 3.14 -3.58 -8.63
CA ALA A 66 2.45 -3.90 -9.88
C ALA A 66 3.33 -4.73 -10.83
N HIS A 67 4.59 -4.34 -11.01
CA HIS A 67 5.52 -5.05 -11.88
C HIS A 67 5.86 -6.44 -11.36
N LEU A 68 5.87 -6.64 -10.06
CA LEU A 68 6.13 -7.95 -9.45
C LEU A 68 4.89 -8.84 -9.43
N GLY A 69 3.77 -8.36 -9.93
CA GLY A 69 2.52 -9.14 -9.95
C GLY A 69 1.87 -9.31 -8.59
N CYS A 70 2.17 -8.43 -7.64
CA CYS A 70 1.60 -8.48 -6.30
C CYS A 70 0.13 -8.09 -6.30
N ARG A 71 -0.62 -8.60 -5.35
CA ARG A 71 -1.98 -8.15 -5.09
C ARG A 71 -1.94 -6.84 -4.30
N GLY A 72 -2.76 -5.89 -4.65
CA GLY A 72 -2.75 -4.65 -3.91
C GLY A 72 -3.63 -3.56 -4.46
N LEU A 73 -3.54 -2.40 -3.81
CA LEU A 73 -4.25 -1.17 -4.15
C LEU A 73 -3.27 -0.01 -4.19
N ALA A 74 -3.41 0.83 -5.20
CA ALA A 74 -2.71 2.12 -5.27
C ALA A 74 -3.73 3.26 -5.17
N LEU A 75 -3.35 4.33 -4.48
CA LEU A 75 -4.20 5.51 -4.27
C LEU A 75 -3.69 6.65 -5.14
N PHE A 76 -4.52 7.16 -6.03
CA PHE A 76 -4.17 8.20 -7.01
C PHE A 76 -4.96 9.47 -6.80
N GLY A 77 -4.29 10.63 -6.95
CA GLY A 77 -4.93 11.94 -7.07
C GLY A 77 -5.24 12.27 -8.53
N SER A 78 -5.84 13.45 -8.76
CA SER A 78 -6.34 13.85 -10.07
C SER A 78 -5.26 13.96 -11.16
N HIS A 79 -4.06 14.38 -10.80
CA HIS A 79 -2.97 14.62 -11.75
C HIS A 79 -2.20 13.36 -12.14
N THR A 80 -2.58 12.22 -11.60
CA THR A 80 -1.88 10.94 -11.82
C THR A 80 -2.71 9.92 -12.59
N SER A 81 -3.82 10.35 -13.20
CA SER A 81 -4.76 9.45 -13.88
C SER A 81 -4.13 8.61 -15.00
N ALA A 82 -3.16 9.19 -15.72
CA ALA A 82 -2.47 8.47 -16.80
C ALA A 82 -1.66 7.29 -16.28
N TYR A 83 -1.12 7.40 -15.08
CA TYR A 83 -0.33 6.34 -14.46
C TYR A 83 -1.22 5.21 -13.91
N LYS A 84 -2.46 5.50 -13.56
CA LYS A 84 -3.42 4.50 -13.10
C LYS A 84 -3.57 3.38 -14.13
N VAL A 85 -3.74 3.75 -15.39
CA VAL A 85 -3.93 2.77 -16.49
C VAL A 85 -2.70 1.88 -16.63
N ASN A 86 -1.49 2.45 -16.46
CA ASN A 86 -0.25 1.70 -16.60
C ASN A 86 0.05 0.79 -15.41
N ILE A 87 -0.47 1.11 -14.23
CA ILE A 87 -0.17 0.36 -13.02
C ILE A 87 -1.18 -0.76 -12.76
N GLU A 88 -2.43 -0.62 -13.22
CA GLU A 88 -3.44 -1.65 -12.98
C GLU A 88 -3.10 -2.94 -13.72
N THR A 89 -3.18 -4.03 -12.98
CA THR A 89 -3.04 -5.40 -13.49
C THR A 89 -4.25 -6.20 -13.01
N GLU A 90 -4.30 -7.48 -13.35
CA GLU A 90 -5.34 -8.37 -12.84
C GLU A 90 -5.37 -8.39 -11.30
N ASN A 91 -4.21 -8.33 -10.67
CA ASN A 91 -4.07 -8.45 -9.21
C ASN A 91 -3.89 -7.11 -8.50
N PHE A 92 -3.49 -6.05 -9.20
CA PHE A 92 -3.18 -4.76 -8.61
C PHE A 92 -4.14 -3.71 -9.15
N LYS A 93 -4.95 -3.14 -8.27
CA LYS A 93 -5.99 -2.19 -8.64
C LYS A 93 -5.67 -0.80 -8.11
N ALA A 94 -6.36 0.19 -8.64
CA ALA A 94 -6.16 1.57 -8.24
C ALA A 94 -7.48 2.22 -7.84
N ILE A 95 -7.40 3.10 -6.84
CA ILE A 95 -8.48 4.01 -6.48
C ILE A 95 -8.02 5.40 -6.91
N GLN A 96 -8.81 6.06 -7.74
CA GLN A 96 -8.51 7.41 -8.18
C GLN A 96 -9.59 8.38 -7.70
N VAL A 97 -9.15 9.50 -7.13
CA VAL A 97 -10.01 10.58 -6.66
C VAL A 97 -9.44 11.90 -7.12
N SER A 98 -10.27 12.93 -7.17
CA SER A 98 -9.83 14.28 -7.58
C SER A 98 -8.91 14.92 -6.53
N ASP A 99 -9.06 14.53 -5.26
CA ASP A 99 -8.26 15.05 -4.15
C ASP A 99 -8.07 13.95 -3.11
N LEU A 100 -6.82 13.47 -2.96
CA LEU A 100 -6.50 12.40 -2.01
C LEU A 100 -6.82 12.76 -0.57
N SER A 101 -6.75 14.06 -0.21
CA SER A 101 -7.07 14.49 1.15
C SER A 101 -8.55 14.25 1.51
N LYS A 102 -9.40 14.10 0.50
CA LYS A 102 -10.83 13.85 0.66
C LYS A 102 -11.20 12.37 0.55
N LEU A 103 -10.24 11.51 0.23
CA LEU A 103 -10.48 10.07 0.17
C LEU A 103 -10.59 9.54 1.60
N SER A 104 -11.75 8.99 1.95
CA SER A 104 -11.97 8.49 3.30
C SER A 104 -11.27 7.15 3.52
N ALA A 105 -10.81 6.95 4.76
CA ALA A 105 -10.25 5.65 5.16
C ALA A 105 -11.28 4.54 5.00
N GLN A 106 -12.56 4.85 5.20
CA GLN A 106 -13.65 3.89 5.05
C GLN A 106 -13.77 3.37 3.61
N LYS A 107 -13.64 4.24 2.62
CA LYS A 107 -13.69 3.83 1.22
C LYS A 107 -12.52 2.93 0.85
N VAL A 108 -11.32 3.26 1.32
CA VAL A 108 -10.13 2.43 1.10
C VAL A 108 -10.33 1.07 1.75
N PHE A 109 -10.83 1.05 2.97
CA PHE A 109 -11.10 -0.17 3.72
C PHE A 109 -12.10 -1.08 3.02
N GLU A 110 -13.19 -0.51 2.49
CA GLU A 110 -14.19 -1.26 1.73
C GLU A 110 -13.60 -1.88 0.47
N LYS A 111 -12.80 -1.12 -0.27
CA LYS A 111 -12.13 -1.62 -1.47
C LYS A 111 -11.14 -2.72 -1.14
N LEU A 112 -10.39 -2.57 -0.05
CA LEU A 112 -9.48 -3.59 0.44
C LEU A 112 -10.23 -4.88 0.79
N ASN A 113 -11.33 -4.78 1.52
CA ASN A 113 -12.14 -5.94 1.88
C ASN A 113 -12.63 -6.70 0.66
N ASN A 114 -13.16 -5.97 -0.33
CA ASN A 114 -13.63 -6.58 -1.58
C ASN A 114 -12.49 -7.28 -2.32
N SER A 115 -11.33 -6.66 -2.38
CA SER A 115 -10.15 -7.23 -3.05
C SER A 115 -9.66 -8.49 -2.35
N LEU A 116 -9.58 -8.46 -1.02
CA LEU A 116 -9.12 -9.62 -0.24
C LEU A 116 -10.10 -10.79 -0.29
N GLU A 117 -11.40 -10.51 -0.27
CA GLU A 117 -12.41 -11.57 -0.36
C GLU A 117 -12.34 -12.33 -1.69
N LEU A 118 -11.98 -11.64 -2.78
CA LEU A 118 -11.82 -12.28 -4.09
C LEU A 118 -10.68 -13.29 -4.14
N TYR A 119 -9.69 -13.16 -3.24
CA TYR A 119 -8.48 -13.99 -3.26
C TYR A 119 -8.42 -15.02 -2.13
N LYS A 120 -9.49 -15.12 -1.36
CA LYS A 120 -9.58 -16.12 -0.29
C LYS A 120 -10.02 -17.51 -0.81
#